data_b355e9d466da7721bfe0fda01bcc8a63
#
_entry.id   b355e9d466da7721bfe0fda01bcc8a63
#
_cell.length_a   1.000
_cell.length_b   1.000
_cell.length_c   1.000
_cell.angle_alpha   90.00
_cell.angle_beta   90.00
_cell.angle_gamma   90.00
#
_symmetry.space_group_name_H-M   'P 1'
#
loop_
_entity.id
_entity.type
_entity.pdbx_description
1 polymer ?
#
loop_
_entity_poly.entity_id
_entity_poly.type
_entity_poly.pdbx_seq_one_letter_code
_entity_poly.pdbx_strand_id
1 'polypeptide(L)'
;MYFRAIIFYFIFIMACTTNNESSASTEIPLRSEIDSKYKWDLTSVFESDEAWEVELDRVKNLYPNMSEFKGKLLSNPETLLSSIRLDEEVNMSLGKLWHYASNSLNADLTNEKYQEMVQRVRNVWIKYGAVTAYYTPEMLESDYSVLEGFMNENSELKQYEKVFKDAYIAKPHILSEKEEKLLTMAGKLSGVSNEAYDIMRATDFEWGSFKDENGKELTMSPGRYGKYTKSTDRRVREDMYKALYVPFKNSLNTMSVLMKGNVEGNIFYANARGYENSLEAKMKGSGISTDIYKNLIKSVNNNLQPLHRWAEIKAKTLGIEKIKPFDTYAPLADFTIEYTYEEAQKIVVDALQPLLQANEGELQKFTEKMYNENLIDVFENKGKESGAYMSSTWDLPPRIKLNYAGTLDDVFTLAHELGHAYH
;
A
#
# COMPACT_ATOMS: atom_id res chain seq x y z
N MET A 1 -64.50 -62.12 -15.48
CA MET A 1 -64.81 -60.71 -15.64
C MET A 1 -63.77 -59.93 -14.87
N TYR A 2 -62.93 -59.21 -15.57
CA TYR A 2 -61.67 -58.63 -15.05
C TYR A 2 -61.90 -57.27 -14.40
N PHE A 3 -61.43 -57.12 -13.16
CA PHE A 3 -61.29 -55.81 -12.52
C PHE A 3 -59.81 -55.38 -12.68
N ARG A 4 -59.61 -54.28 -13.39
CA ARG A 4 -58.29 -53.64 -13.48
C ARG A 4 -58.17 -52.61 -12.36
N ALA A 5 -57.23 -52.80 -11.46
CA ALA A 5 -56.80 -51.84 -10.48
C ALA A 5 -55.78 -50.87 -11.12
N ILE A 6 -56.06 -49.59 -11.10
CA ILE A 6 -55.13 -48.53 -11.51
C ILE A 6 -54.40 -48.07 -10.25
N ILE A 7 -53.09 -48.33 -10.21
CA ILE A 7 -52.19 -47.83 -9.17
C ILE A 7 -51.70 -46.44 -9.60
N PHE A 8 -52.07 -45.40 -8.86
CA PHE A 8 -51.47 -44.05 -8.99
C PHE A 8 -50.16 -44.02 -8.23
N TYR A 9 -49.02 -43.87 -8.97
CA TYR A 9 -47.74 -43.53 -8.38
C TYR A 9 -47.68 -42.02 -8.14
N PHE A 10 -47.70 -41.61 -6.85
CA PHE A 10 -47.33 -40.27 -6.44
C PHE A 10 -45.83 -40.19 -6.37
N ILE A 11 -45.23 -39.52 -7.35
CA ILE A 11 -43.83 -39.13 -7.29
C ILE A 11 -43.71 -37.89 -6.39
N PHE A 12 -43.22 -38.09 -5.18
CA PHE A 12 -42.80 -37.00 -4.31
C PHE A 12 -41.48 -36.46 -4.83
N ILE A 13 -41.51 -35.31 -5.53
CA ILE A 13 -40.31 -34.54 -5.83
C ILE A 13 -39.90 -33.85 -4.55
N MET A 14 -38.96 -34.42 -3.81
CA MET A 14 -38.27 -33.71 -2.74
C MET A 14 -37.37 -32.68 -3.40
N ALA A 15 -37.81 -31.42 -3.38
CA ALA A 15 -36.91 -30.30 -3.69
C ALA A 15 -35.88 -30.22 -2.58
N CYS A 16 -34.69 -30.75 -2.84
CA CYS A 16 -33.51 -30.40 -2.06
C CYS A 16 -33.24 -28.91 -2.28
N THR A 17 -33.69 -28.09 -1.36
CA THR A 17 -33.11 -26.79 -1.17
C THR A 17 -31.69 -27.01 -0.66
N THR A 18 -30.72 -26.96 -1.57
CA THR A 18 -29.32 -26.83 -1.18
C THR A 18 -29.17 -25.47 -0.54
N ASN A 19 -29.21 -25.44 0.77
CA ASN A 19 -28.61 -24.34 1.53
C ASN A 19 -27.12 -24.37 1.12
N ASN A 20 -26.72 -23.44 0.29
CA ASN A 20 -25.31 -23.08 0.14
C ASN A 20 -24.85 -22.45 1.45
N GLU A 21 -24.61 -23.27 2.46
CA GLU A 21 -23.64 -22.90 3.49
C GLU A 21 -22.31 -22.82 2.77
N SER A 22 -21.81 -21.63 2.55
CA SER A 22 -20.45 -21.36 2.12
C SER A 22 -19.54 -21.97 3.17
N SER A 23 -19.13 -23.22 2.96
CA SER A 23 -18.07 -23.85 3.74
C SER A 23 -16.82 -23.02 3.46
N ALA A 24 -16.45 -22.14 4.38
CA ALA A 24 -15.21 -21.42 4.27
C ALA A 24 -14.10 -22.46 4.00
N SER A 25 -13.46 -22.36 2.84
CA SER A 25 -12.37 -23.24 2.41
C SER A 25 -11.29 -23.24 3.50
N THR A 26 -10.69 -24.41 3.78
CA THR A 26 -9.56 -24.51 4.71
C THR A 26 -8.34 -23.78 4.16
N GLU A 27 -8.26 -23.60 2.86
CA GLU A 27 -7.18 -22.94 2.13
C GLU A 27 -7.56 -21.53 1.71
N ILE A 28 -6.54 -20.67 1.54
CA ILE A 28 -6.69 -19.34 0.96
C ILE A 28 -7.01 -19.54 -0.53
N PRO A 29 -8.05 -18.87 -1.07
CA PRO A 29 -8.45 -19.08 -2.47
C PRO A 29 -7.36 -18.60 -3.44
N LEU A 30 -7.31 -19.21 -4.61
CA LEU A 30 -6.52 -18.70 -5.72
C LEU A 30 -7.16 -17.42 -6.28
N ARG A 31 -6.37 -16.55 -6.87
CA ARG A 31 -6.90 -15.34 -7.50
C ARG A 31 -7.93 -15.62 -8.60
N SER A 32 -7.78 -16.74 -9.33
CA SER A 32 -8.73 -17.18 -10.35
C SER A 32 -10.12 -17.53 -9.79
N GLU A 33 -10.19 -17.90 -8.51
CA GLU A 33 -11.43 -18.29 -7.82
C GLU A 33 -12.20 -17.07 -7.27
N ILE A 34 -11.57 -15.89 -7.20
CA ILE A 34 -12.24 -14.66 -6.82
C ILE A 34 -13.06 -14.14 -8.00
N ASP A 35 -14.32 -13.77 -7.76
CA ASP A 35 -15.20 -13.17 -8.77
C ASP A 35 -14.57 -11.87 -9.31
N SER A 36 -14.72 -11.63 -10.62
CA SER A 36 -14.15 -10.47 -11.31
C SER A 36 -14.65 -9.13 -10.75
N LYS A 37 -15.88 -9.06 -10.27
CA LYS A 37 -16.45 -7.85 -9.65
C LYS A 37 -15.72 -7.39 -8.38
N TYR A 38 -14.93 -8.27 -7.76
CA TYR A 38 -14.14 -7.98 -6.56
C TYR A 38 -12.66 -7.81 -6.85
N LYS A 39 -12.28 -7.75 -8.11
CA LYS A 39 -10.92 -7.49 -8.56
C LYS A 39 -10.88 -6.12 -9.23
N TRP A 40 -9.82 -5.37 -8.98
CA TRP A 40 -9.62 -4.13 -9.72
C TRP A 40 -9.35 -4.37 -11.20
N ASP A 41 -9.80 -3.42 -12.01
CA ASP A 41 -9.49 -3.34 -13.44
C ASP A 41 -8.40 -2.30 -13.68
N LEU A 42 -7.28 -2.71 -14.26
CA LEU A 42 -6.15 -1.87 -14.60
C LEU A 42 -6.13 -1.47 -16.07
N THR A 43 -7.12 -1.88 -16.88
CA THR A 43 -7.15 -1.57 -18.31
C THR A 43 -7.30 -0.08 -18.61
N SER A 44 -7.83 0.71 -17.66
CA SER A 44 -7.86 2.17 -17.77
C SER A 44 -6.49 2.83 -17.54
N VAL A 45 -5.49 2.10 -17.03
CA VAL A 45 -4.09 2.54 -16.93
C VAL A 45 -3.36 2.20 -18.23
N PHE A 46 -3.40 0.92 -18.62
CA PHE A 46 -2.96 0.40 -19.91
C PHE A 46 -3.94 -0.69 -20.36
N GLU A 47 -4.39 -0.60 -21.60
CA GLU A 47 -5.36 -1.55 -22.17
C GLU A 47 -4.84 -2.99 -22.15
N SER A 48 -3.52 -3.17 -22.22
CA SER A 48 -2.84 -4.48 -22.16
C SER A 48 -1.38 -4.33 -21.75
N ASP A 49 -0.75 -5.47 -21.48
CA ASP A 49 0.68 -5.52 -21.19
C ASP A 49 1.53 -5.07 -22.40
N GLU A 50 1.04 -5.26 -23.63
CA GLU A 50 1.68 -4.77 -24.86
C GLU A 50 1.64 -3.24 -24.93
N ALA A 51 0.54 -2.61 -24.53
CA ALA A 51 0.44 -1.15 -24.46
C ALA A 51 1.41 -0.59 -23.41
N TRP A 52 1.59 -1.28 -22.28
CA TRP A 52 2.58 -0.93 -21.28
C TRP A 52 4.02 -1.03 -21.84
N GLU A 53 4.33 -2.06 -22.65
CA GLU A 53 5.64 -2.21 -23.30
C GLU A 53 5.94 -1.05 -24.25
N VAL A 54 4.96 -0.66 -25.07
CA VAL A 54 5.10 0.49 -25.97
C VAL A 54 5.42 1.77 -25.20
N GLU A 55 4.74 2.01 -24.08
CA GLU A 55 4.99 3.20 -23.27
C GLU A 55 6.37 3.13 -22.58
N LEU A 56 6.77 1.96 -22.08
CA LEU A 56 8.10 1.78 -21.51
C LEU A 56 9.20 2.10 -22.52
N ASP A 57 9.05 1.66 -23.77
CA ASP A 57 10.01 1.95 -24.84
C ASP A 57 9.97 3.44 -25.26
N ARG A 58 8.80 4.08 -25.26
CA ARG A 58 8.67 5.52 -25.46
C ARG A 58 9.48 6.29 -24.41
N VAL A 59 9.31 5.97 -23.14
CA VAL A 59 10.02 6.64 -22.03
C VAL A 59 11.53 6.42 -22.12
N LYS A 60 11.98 5.21 -22.48
CA LYS A 60 13.42 4.93 -22.69
C LYS A 60 14.05 5.82 -23.76
N ASN A 61 13.29 6.21 -24.79
CA ASN A 61 13.75 7.12 -25.85
C ASN A 61 13.59 8.59 -25.48
N LEU A 62 12.67 8.91 -24.55
CA LEU A 62 12.36 10.28 -24.15
C LEU A 62 13.34 10.85 -23.12
N TYR A 63 13.56 10.12 -22.01
CA TYR A 63 14.32 10.66 -20.87
C TYR A 63 15.77 11.06 -21.20
N PRO A 64 16.49 10.49 -22.18
CA PRO A 64 17.85 10.94 -22.49
C PRO A 64 17.91 12.41 -22.94
N ASN A 65 16.81 12.97 -23.47
CA ASN A 65 16.72 14.36 -23.89
C ASN A 65 16.90 15.35 -22.74
N MET A 66 16.69 14.90 -21.48
CA MET A 66 17.03 15.71 -20.30
C MET A 66 18.47 16.18 -20.29
N SER A 67 19.40 15.42 -20.89
CA SER A 67 20.81 15.80 -20.98
C SER A 67 21.08 17.05 -21.84
N GLU A 68 20.14 17.45 -22.71
CA GLU A 68 20.25 18.63 -23.55
C GLU A 68 20.18 19.96 -22.76
N PHE A 69 19.58 19.92 -21.56
CA PHE A 69 19.49 21.06 -20.65
C PHE A 69 20.72 21.25 -19.77
N LYS A 70 21.59 20.24 -19.69
CA LYS A 70 22.80 20.30 -18.86
C LYS A 70 23.74 21.45 -19.28
N GLY A 71 24.12 22.25 -18.28
CA GLY A 71 24.95 23.45 -18.49
C GLY A 71 24.15 24.65 -19.06
N LYS A 72 22.82 24.52 -19.18
CA LYS A 72 21.94 25.56 -19.77
C LYS A 72 20.69 25.79 -18.94
N LEU A 73 20.51 25.07 -17.83
CA LEU A 73 19.26 25.04 -17.08
C LEU A 73 18.76 26.41 -16.69
N LEU A 74 19.66 27.29 -16.27
CA LEU A 74 19.37 28.68 -15.86
C LEU A 74 19.74 29.71 -16.92
N SER A 75 19.77 29.35 -18.21
CA SER A 75 20.10 30.30 -19.30
C SER A 75 18.98 31.34 -19.48
N ASN A 76 17.72 30.95 -19.32
CA ASN A 76 16.54 31.80 -19.41
C ASN A 76 15.30 31.04 -18.86
N PRO A 77 14.18 31.76 -18.56
CA PRO A 77 12.96 31.15 -18.01
C PRO A 77 12.36 30.04 -18.90
N GLU A 78 12.41 30.19 -20.23
CA GLU A 78 11.84 29.27 -21.19
C GLU A 78 12.59 27.92 -21.20
N THR A 79 13.92 27.97 -21.07
CA THR A 79 14.76 26.76 -20.97
C THR A 79 14.45 26.01 -19.68
N LEU A 80 14.35 26.71 -18.55
CA LEU A 80 13.99 26.10 -17.27
C LEU A 80 12.59 25.47 -17.35
N LEU A 81 11.59 26.20 -17.85
CA LEU A 81 10.21 25.67 -17.99
C LEU A 81 10.16 24.47 -18.91
N SER A 82 10.89 24.48 -20.04
CA SER A 82 10.93 23.35 -20.97
C SER A 82 11.55 22.11 -20.32
N SER A 83 12.59 22.29 -19.51
CA SER A 83 13.19 21.17 -18.77
C SER A 83 12.24 20.59 -17.72
N ILE A 84 11.49 21.45 -17.00
CA ILE A 84 10.47 21.01 -16.02
C ILE A 84 9.36 20.22 -16.73
N ARG A 85 8.84 20.71 -17.84
CA ARG A 85 7.80 20.01 -18.59
C ARG A 85 8.23 18.65 -19.10
N LEU A 86 9.48 18.52 -19.57
CA LEU A 86 10.02 17.22 -19.96
C LEU A 86 10.19 16.28 -18.73
N ASP A 87 10.65 16.82 -17.60
CA ASP A 87 10.76 16.08 -16.33
C ASP A 87 9.38 15.57 -15.88
N GLU A 88 8.35 16.42 -15.91
CA GLU A 88 6.96 16.05 -15.60
C GLU A 88 6.46 14.95 -16.53
N GLU A 89 6.65 15.09 -17.85
CA GLU A 89 6.21 14.07 -18.84
C GLU A 89 6.84 12.71 -18.54
N VAL A 90 8.15 12.68 -18.30
CA VAL A 90 8.87 11.44 -17.97
C VAL A 90 8.36 10.84 -16.65
N ASN A 91 8.22 11.66 -15.60
CA ASN A 91 7.76 11.20 -14.29
C ASN A 91 6.30 10.72 -14.32
N MET A 92 5.42 11.40 -15.04
CA MET A 92 4.02 10.96 -15.22
C MET A 92 3.95 9.60 -15.89
N SER A 93 4.70 9.39 -16.95
CA SER A 93 4.76 8.11 -17.66
C SER A 93 5.37 7.00 -16.81
N LEU A 94 6.47 7.26 -16.11
CA LEU A 94 7.07 6.32 -15.16
C LEU A 94 6.11 5.98 -14.02
N GLY A 95 5.36 6.97 -13.53
CA GLY A 95 4.31 6.80 -12.52
C GLY A 95 3.20 5.85 -13.00
N LYS A 96 2.71 6.02 -14.22
CA LYS A 96 1.69 5.13 -14.82
C LYS A 96 2.22 3.71 -15.03
N LEU A 97 3.44 3.58 -15.56
CA LEU A 97 4.11 2.29 -15.74
C LEU A 97 4.29 1.55 -14.42
N TRP A 98 4.72 2.25 -13.39
CA TRP A 98 4.85 1.71 -12.04
C TRP A 98 3.51 1.31 -11.46
N HIS A 99 2.51 2.17 -11.54
CA HIS A 99 1.17 1.95 -10.99
C HIS A 99 0.52 0.67 -11.58
N TYR A 100 0.63 0.47 -12.88
CA TYR A 100 0.14 -0.75 -13.53
C TYR A 100 0.89 -1.99 -13.06
N ALA A 101 2.22 -1.99 -13.17
CA ALA A 101 3.04 -3.15 -12.85
C ALA A 101 2.98 -3.53 -11.36
N SER A 102 3.07 -2.54 -10.45
CA SER A 102 3.05 -2.79 -9.00
C SER A 102 1.68 -3.26 -8.51
N ASN A 103 0.57 -2.68 -8.99
CA ASN A 103 -0.76 -3.14 -8.61
C ASN A 103 -1.04 -4.54 -9.16
N SER A 104 -0.60 -4.86 -10.39
CA SER A 104 -0.69 -6.21 -10.93
C SER A 104 0.11 -7.20 -10.09
N LEU A 105 1.32 -6.84 -9.68
CA LEU A 105 2.18 -7.66 -8.82
C LEU A 105 1.57 -7.83 -7.42
N ASN A 106 1.09 -6.76 -6.78
CA ASN A 106 0.54 -6.82 -5.42
C ASN A 106 -0.74 -7.65 -5.32
N ALA A 107 -1.44 -7.85 -6.43
CA ALA A 107 -2.57 -8.78 -6.51
C ALA A 107 -2.13 -10.26 -6.51
N ASP A 108 -0.89 -10.55 -6.95
CA ASP A 108 -0.26 -11.88 -6.90
C ASP A 108 1.27 -11.73 -6.99
N LEU A 109 1.94 -11.71 -5.85
CA LEU A 109 3.39 -11.56 -5.73
C LEU A 109 4.18 -12.74 -6.33
N THR A 110 3.50 -13.86 -6.65
CA THR A 110 4.13 -15.03 -7.29
C THR A 110 4.20 -14.91 -8.81
N ASN A 111 3.58 -13.88 -9.39
CA ASN A 111 3.54 -13.70 -10.84
C ASN A 111 4.87 -13.15 -11.38
N GLU A 112 5.69 -14.03 -11.98
CA GLU A 112 7.02 -13.72 -12.50
C GLU A 112 7.00 -12.59 -13.53
N LYS A 113 5.96 -12.52 -14.39
CA LYS A 113 5.82 -11.46 -15.41
C LYS A 113 5.75 -10.08 -14.76
N TYR A 114 4.91 -9.91 -13.76
CA TYR A 114 4.75 -8.63 -13.09
C TYR A 114 5.94 -8.28 -12.18
N GLN A 115 6.62 -9.28 -11.62
CA GLN A 115 7.91 -9.08 -10.96
C GLN A 115 8.93 -8.49 -11.95
N GLU A 116 9.04 -9.06 -13.15
CA GLU A 116 9.93 -8.54 -14.20
C GLU A 116 9.54 -7.12 -14.61
N MET A 117 8.26 -6.86 -14.86
CA MET A 117 7.76 -5.52 -15.25
C MET A 117 8.12 -4.45 -14.21
N VAL A 118 7.92 -4.72 -12.92
CA VAL A 118 8.31 -3.83 -11.82
C VAL A 118 9.81 -3.55 -11.83
N GLN A 119 10.65 -4.58 -12.00
CA GLN A 119 12.11 -4.42 -12.06
C GLN A 119 12.54 -3.59 -13.29
N ARG A 120 11.88 -3.75 -14.42
CA ARG A 120 12.18 -3.00 -15.64
C ARG A 120 11.87 -1.51 -15.49
N VAL A 121 10.72 -1.14 -14.91
CA VAL A 121 10.40 0.26 -14.59
C VAL A 121 11.42 0.85 -13.62
N ARG A 122 11.72 0.13 -12.53
CA ARG A 122 12.72 0.54 -11.54
C ARG A 122 14.09 0.82 -12.20
N ASN A 123 14.50 -0.05 -13.12
CA ASN A 123 15.75 0.14 -13.84
C ASN A 123 15.75 1.39 -14.74
N VAL A 124 14.62 1.70 -15.39
CA VAL A 124 14.47 2.93 -16.19
C VAL A 124 14.50 4.15 -15.27
N TRP A 125 13.83 4.10 -14.12
CA TRP A 125 13.83 5.19 -13.13
C TRP A 125 15.25 5.50 -12.62
N ILE A 126 16.03 4.47 -12.31
CA ILE A 126 17.44 4.64 -11.90
C ILE A 126 18.26 5.29 -13.01
N LYS A 127 18.10 4.86 -14.27
CA LYS A 127 18.79 5.45 -15.41
C LYS A 127 18.39 6.91 -15.61
N TYR A 128 17.11 7.21 -15.50
CA TYR A 128 16.58 8.56 -15.55
C TYR A 128 17.19 9.45 -14.46
N GLY A 129 17.16 9.01 -13.19
CA GLY A 129 17.80 9.73 -12.09
C GLY A 129 19.31 9.93 -12.28
N ALA A 130 20.01 8.98 -12.94
CA ALA A 130 21.42 9.16 -13.26
C ALA A 130 21.65 10.20 -14.38
N VAL A 131 20.74 10.33 -15.34
CA VAL A 131 20.79 11.36 -16.39
C VAL A 131 20.45 12.74 -15.81
N THR A 132 19.52 12.83 -14.86
CA THR A 132 19.09 14.08 -14.24
C THR A 132 19.88 14.47 -12.99
N ALA A 133 20.91 13.71 -12.62
CA ALA A 133 21.73 13.95 -11.42
C ALA A 133 22.40 15.35 -11.38
N TYR A 134 22.56 16.00 -12.53
CA TYR A 134 23.08 17.37 -12.65
C TYR A 134 22.04 18.43 -12.27
N TYR A 135 20.75 18.12 -12.35
CA TYR A 135 19.66 19.09 -12.37
C TYR A 135 19.61 19.95 -11.10
N THR A 136 19.51 19.33 -9.94
CA THR A 136 19.45 20.06 -8.67
C THR A 136 20.78 20.74 -8.33
N PRO A 137 21.96 20.11 -8.47
CA PRO A 137 23.26 20.78 -8.30
C PRO A 137 23.39 22.03 -9.16
N GLU A 138 23.09 21.96 -10.46
CA GLU A 138 23.20 23.09 -11.40
C GLU A 138 22.23 24.21 -11.03
N MET A 139 20.98 23.88 -10.68
CA MET A 139 20.01 24.87 -10.20
C MET A 139 20.50 25.62 -8.96
N LEU A 140 21.22 24.94 -8.05
CA LEU A 140 21.73 25.49 -6.80
C LEU A 140 23.09 26.22 -6.94
N GLU A 141 23.71 26.26 -8.11
CA GLU A 141 24.92 27.06 -8.37
C GLU A 141 24.61 28.56 -8.32
N SER A 142 23.40 28.97 -8.69
CA SER A 142 22.96 30.36 -8.65
C SER A 142 22.30 30.73 -7.33
N ASP A 143 22.17 32.04 -7.07
CA ASP A 143 21.36 32.54 -5.99
C ASP A 143 19.86 32.39 -6.28
N TYR A 144 19.04 32.23 -5.25
CA TYR A 144 17.59 32.08 -5.39
C TYR A 144 16.93 33.25 -6.15
N SER A 145 17.51 34.45 -6.09
CA SER A 145 17.04 35.64 -6.81
C SER A 145 16.96 35.46 -8.33
N VAL A 146 17.75 34.54 -8.91
CA VAL A 146 17.68 34.21 -10.35
C VAL A 146 16.34 33.54 -10.66
N LEU A 147 15.92 32.58 -9.83
CA LEU A 147 14.63 31.92 -9.97
C LEU A 147 13.46 32.89 -9.69
N GLU A 148 13.62 33.81 -8.73
CA GLU A 148 12.62 34.87 -8.49
C GLU A 148 12.47 35.77 -9.74
N GLY A 149 13.59 36.12 -10.38
CA GLY A 149 13.58 36.83 -11.66
C GLY A 149 12.82 36.07 -12.74
N PHE A 150 13.13 34.79 -12.91
CA PHE A 150 12.46 33.92 -13.91
C PHE A 150 10.96 33.76 -13.62
N MET A 151 10.53 33.61 -12.37
CA MET A 151 9.12 33.57 -11.99
C MET A 151 8.39 34.90 -12.25
N ASN A 152 9.11 36.03 -12.23
CA ASN A 152 8.52 37.32 -12.57
C ASN A 152 8.41 37.53 -14.09
N GLU A 153 9.34 36.99 -14.86
CA GLU A 153 9.34 37.05 -16.33
C GLU A 153 8.34 36.03 -16.94
N ASN A 154 8.25 34.82 -16.36
CA ASN A 154 7.34 33.77 -16.80
C ASN A 154 6.48 33.27 -15.63
N SER A 155 5.19 33.66 -15.63
CA SER A 155 4.24 33.36 -14.54
C SER A 155 3.95 31.86 -14.37
N GLU A 156 4.18 31.01 -15.40
CA GLU A 156 4.00 29.57 -15.29
C GLU A 156 5.02 28.93 -14.34
N LEU A 157 6.19 29.54 -14.15
CA LEU A 157 7.18 29.05 -13.18
C LEU A 157 6.73 29.25 -11.72
N LYS A 158 5.76 30.14 -11.45
CA LYS A 158 5.29 30.39 -10.07
C LYS A 158 4.67 29.18 -9.40
N GLN A 159 4.05 28.27 -10.16
CA GLN A 159 3.52 27.04 -9.60
C GLN A 159 4.60 26.13 -8.98
N TYR A 160 5.86 26.28 -9.38
CA TYR A 160 7.00 25.53 -8.89
C TYR A 160 7.77 26.22 -7.77
N GLU A 161 7.30 27.40 -7.29
CA GLU A 161 7.99 28.19 -6.26
C GLU A 161 8.31 27.36 -5.02
N LYS A 162 7.37 26.51 -4.58
CA LYS A 162 7.60 25.64 -3.42
C LYS A 162 8.73 24.64 -3.69
N VAL A 163 8.77 24.03 -4.86
CA VAL A 163 9.81 23.06 -5.25
C VAL A 163 11.18 23.73 -5.25
N PHE A 164 11.29 24.94 -5.79
CA PHE A 164 12.52 25.70 -5.78
C PHE A 164 12.98 26.05 -4.37
N LYS A 165 12.05 26.55 -3.50
CA LYS A 165 12.36 26.85 -2.09
C LYS A 165 12.84 25.62 -1.33
N ASP A 166 12.17 24.48 -1.49
CA ASP A 166 12.53 23.24 -0.84
C ASP A 166 13.93 22.78 -1.26
N ALA A 167 14.28 22.90 -2.56
CA ALA A 167 15.61 22.57 -3.06
C ALA A 167 16.70 23.47 -2.42
N TYR A 168 16.46 24.77 -2.27
CA TYR A 168 17.43 25.67 -1.62
C TYR A 168 17.55 25.41 -0.12
N ILE A 169 16.46 25.01 0.56
CA ILE A 169 16.51 24.56 1.96
C ILE A 169 17.35 23.28 2.08
N ALA A 170 17.25 22.38 1.12
CA ALA A 170 18.01 21.13 1.07
C ALA A 170 19.46 21.31 0.61
N LYS A 171 19.86 22.47 0.08
CA LYS A 171 21.20 22.77 -0.49
C LYS A 171 22.37 22.24 0.33
N PRO A 172 22.39 22.32 1.70
CA PRO A 172 23.50 21.79 2.50
C PRO A 172 23.70 20.28 2.39
N HIS A 173 22.68 19.56 1.89
CA HIS A 173 22.64 18.10 1.78
C HIS A 173 22.58 17.61 0.33
N ILE A 174 22.67 18.51 -0.63
CA ILE A 174 22.80 18.19 -2.05
C ILE A 174 24.30 18.07 -2.39
N LEU A 175 24.64 17.00 -3.06
CA LEU A 175 26.02 16.67 -3.39
C LEU A 175 26.35 17.11 -4.82
N SER A 176 27.63 16.90 -5.23
CA SER A 176 28.00 17.11 -6.63
C SER A 176 27.28 16.15 -7.57
N GLU A 177 27.15 16.53 -8.84
CA GLU A 177 26.52 15.67 -9.88
C GLU A 177 27.07 14.23 -9.87
N LYS A 178 28.40 14.07 -9.72
CA LYS A 178 29.02 12.74 -9.71
C LYS A 178 28.59 11.90 -8.51
N GLU A 179 28.50 12.52 -7.35
CA GLU A 179 28.06 11.87 -6.11
C GLU A 179 26.56 11.57 -6.14
N GLU A 180 25.71 12.51 -6.60
CA GLU A 180 24.28 12.28 -6.79
C GLU A 180 24.01 11.13 -7.75
N LYS A 181 24.76 11.05 -8.85
CA LYS A 181 24.69 9.94 -9.79
C LYS A 181 25.06 8.60 -9.14
N LEU A 182 26.12 8.57 -8.34
CA LEU A 182 26.51 7.35 -7.61
C LEU A 182 25.48 6.94 -6.58
N LEU A 183 24.91 7.88 -5.82
CA LEU A 183 23.85 7.59 -4.86
C LEU A 183 22.58 7.07 -5.54
N THR A 184 22.20 7.65 -6.68
CA THR A 184 21.07 7.17 -7.48
C THR A 184 21.27 5.72 -7.92
N MET A 185 22.45 5.38 -8.41
CA MET A 185 22.79 4.00 -8.81
C MET A 185 22.81 3.04 -7.61
N ALA A 186 23.30 3.49 -6.45
CA ALA A 186 23.33 2.72 -5.21
C ALA A 186 21.92 2.43 -4.66
N GLY A 187 20.89 3.22 -5.04
CA GLY A 187 19.50 3.03 -4.66
C GLY A 187 18.95 1.63 -4.98
N LYS A 188 19.47 1.00 -6.04
CA LYS A 188 19.12 -0.38 -6.38
C LYS A 188 19.52 -1.38 -5.27
N LEU A 189 20.66 -1.15 -4.63
CA LEU A 189 21.17 -2.06 -3.60
C LEU A 189 20.39 -1.92 -2.28
N SER A 190 19.95 -0.71 -1.95
CA SER A 190 19.24 -0.45 -0.69
C SER A 190 17.83 -1.05 -0.63
N GLY A 191 17.20 -1.34 -1.79
CA GLY A 191 15.87 -1.94 -1.86
C GLY A 191 15.81 -3.45 -1.67
N VAL A 192 16.96 -4.15 -1.87
CA VAL A 192 17.01 -5.63 -1.90
C VAL A 192 16.53 -6.27 -0.60
N SER A 193 16.84 -5.69 0.56
CA SER A 193 16.42 -6.23 1.86
C SER A 193 14.90 -6.23 2.03
N ASN A 194 14.22 -5.18 1.59
CA ASN A 194 12.77 -5.08 1.67
C ASN A 194 12.11 -6.04 0.67
N GLU A 195 12.60 -6.07 -0.57
CA GLU A 195 12.10 -6.98 -1.60
C GLU A 195 12.21 -8.45 -1.18
N ALA A 196 13.37 -8.85 -0.63
CA ALA A 196 13.56 -10.20 -0.12
C ALA A 196 12.63 -10.52 1.05
N TYR A 197 12.36 -9.56 1.94
CA TYR A 197 11.41 -9.74 3.04
C TYR A 197 9.97 -9.92 2.53
N ASP A 198 9.55 -9.13 1.56
CA ASP A 198 8.20 -9.18 1.01
C ASP A 198 7.95 -10.51 0.27
N ILE A 199 8.89 -10.94 -0.56
CA ILE A 199 8.84 -12.24 -1.24
C ILE A 199 8.81 -13.38 -0.20
N MET A 200 9.71 -13.38 0.76
CA MET A 200 9.76 -14.40 1.82
C MET A 200 8.43 -14.53 2.55
N ARG A 201 7.78 -13.41 2.89
CA ARG A 201 6.46 -13.41 3.55
C ARG A 201 5.34 -13.95 2.66
N ALA A 202 5.39 -13.65 1.37
CA ALA A 202 4.34 -14.01 0.43
C ALA A 202 4.44 -15.46 -0.04
N THR A 203 5.66 -15.98 -0.19
CA THR A 203 5.92 -17.26 -0.87
C THR A 203 6.55 -18.34 0.01
N ASP A 204 7.51 -17.96 0.86
CA ASP A 204 8.35 -18.93 1.57
C ASP A 204 7.85 -19.24 2.98
N PHE A 205 6.94 -18.41 3.52
CA PHE A 205 6.41 -18.62 4.84
C PHE A 205 5.46 -19.82 4.87
N GLU A 206 5.88 -20.87 5.57
CA GLU A 206 5.01 -21.98 5.96
C GLU A 206 4.23 -21.59 7.22
N TRP A 207 3.04 -21.06 7.00
CA TRP A 207 2.17 -20.64 8.10
C TRP A 207 1.73 -21.83 8.94
N GLY A 208 1.70 -21.66 10.27
CA GLY A 208 1.16 -22.66 11.18
C GLY A 208 -0.34 -22.85 11.00
N SER A 209 -0.88 -23.92 11.59
CA SER A 209 -2.32 -24.15 11.66
C SER A 209 -2.86 -23.96 13.08
N PHE A 210 -4.16 -23.73 13.18
CA PHE A 210 -4.92 -23.61 14.43
C PHE A 210 -6.33 -24.15 14.24
N LYS A 211 -7.03 -24.44 15.34
CA LYS A 211 -8.43 -24.86 15.30
C LYS A 211 -9.34 -23.71 15.69
N ASP A 212 -10.38 -23.46 14.89
CA ASP A 212 -11.42 -22.48 15.21
C ASP A 212 -12.30 -22.90 16.39
N GLU A 213 -13.36 -22.15 16.69
CA GLU A 213 -14.32 -22.41 17.76
C GLU A 213 -15.04 -23.76 17.58
N ASN A 214 -15.23 -24.19 16.36
CA ASN A 214 -15.92 -25.43 16.00
C ASN A 214 -14.97 -26.63 15.90
N GLY A 215 -13.68 -26.44 16.19
CA GLY A 215 -12.63 -27.46 16.07
C GLY A 215 -12.14 -27.72 14.66
N LYS A 216 -12.55 -26.91 13.66
CA LYS A 216 -12.08 -26.99 12.29
C LYS A 216 -10.65 -26.50 12.22
N GLU A 217 -9.77 -27.29 11.61
CA GLU A 217 -8.37 -26.90 11.38
C GLU A 217 -8.26 -25.91 10.21
N LEU A 218 -7.54 -24.82 10.44
CA LEU A 218 -7.33 -23.75 9.49
C LEU A 218 -5.85 -23.41 9.40
N THR A 219 -5.34 -23.21 8.19
CA THR A 219 -4.01 -22.63 7.98
C THR A 219 -4.04 -21.15 8.30
N MET A 220 -3.03 -20.66 9.01
CA MET A 220 -2.91 -19.23 9.35
C MET A 220 -2.66 -18.39 8.10
N SER A 221 -3.17 -17.16 8.09
CA SER A 221 -2.81 -16.11 7.14
C SER A 221 -2.95 -14.73 7.81
N PRO A 222 -2.34 -13.67 7.25
CA PRO A 222 -2.53 -12.31 7.76
C PRO A 222 -4.00 -11.86 7.78
N GLY A 223 -4.82 -12.22 6.78
CA GLY A 223 -6.25 -11.91 6.76
C GLY A 223 -7.01 -12.64 7.88
N ARG A 224 -6.73 -13.92 8.08
CA ARG A 224 -7.30 -14.70 9.19
C ARG A 224 -6.91 -14.17 10.57
N TYR A 225 -5.73 -13.58 10.72
CA TYR A 225 -5.33 -12.92 11.96
C TYR A 225 -6.33 -11.84 12.37
N GLY A 226 -6.70 -10.95 11.45
CA GLY A 226 -7.67 -9.88 11.71
C GLY A 226 -9.02 -10.39 12.23
N LYS A 227 -9.50 -11.49 11.65
CA LYS A 227 -10.75 -12.14 12.06
C LYS A 227 -10.63 -12.83 13.42
N TYR A 228 -9.71 -13.76 13.56
CA TYR A 228 -9.64 -14.66 14.73
C TYR A 228 -9.00 -14.03 15.97
N THR A 229 -8.32 -12.88 15.85
CA THR A 229 -7.87 -12.09 17.01
C THR A 229 -9.06 -11.52 17.82
N LYS A 230 -10.26 -11.50 17.22
CA LYS A 230 -11.53 -11.06 17.83
C LYS A 230 -12.42 -12.23 18.27
N SER A 231 -11.96 -13.48 18.18
CA SER A 231 -12.70 -14.62 18.70
C SER A 231 -13.03 -14.47 20.19
N THR A 232 -14.22 -14.87 20.61
CA THR A 232 -14.61 -14.92 22.02
C THR A 232 -13.85 -16.04 22.77
N ASP A 233 -13.46 -17.12 22.05
CA ASP A 233 -12.67 -18.22 22.59
C ASP A 233 -11.18 -17.81 22.71
N ARG A 234 -10.71 -17.67 23.95
CA ARG A 234 -9.32 -17.33 24.24
C ARG A 234 -8.32 -18.34 23.68
N ARG A 235 -8.66 -19.63 23.67
CA ARG A 235 -7.83 -20.68 23.09
C ARG A 235 -7.59 -20.43 21.60
N VAL A 236 -8.65 -20.09 20.86
CA VAL A 236 -8.55 -19.77 19.42
C VAL A 236 -7.60 -18.59 19.19
N ARG A 237 -7.76 -17.51 19.97
CA ARG A 237 -6.85 -16.34 19.86
C ARG A 237 -5.39 -16.71 20.13
N GLU A 238 -5.16 -17.51 21.17
CA GLU A 238 -3.79 -17.94 21.56
C GLU A 238 -3.17 -18.86 20.51
N ASP A 239 -3.90 -19.86 20.04
CA ASP A 239 -3.41 -20.83 19.06
C ASP A 239 -3.14 -20.17 17.70
N MET A 240 -4.05 -19.31 17.25
CA MET A 240 -3.90 -18.48 16.07
C MET A 240 -2.65 -17.57 16.17
N TYR A 241 -2.46 -16.89 17.31
CA TYR A 241 -1.30 -16.04 17.53
C TYR A 241 0.01 -16.85 17.45
N LYS A 242 0.05 -18.05 18.07
CA LYS A 242 1.22 -18.93 17.98
C LYS A 242 1.46 -19.37 16.54
N ALA A 243 0.42 -19.75 15.81
CA ALA A 243 0.50 -20.14 14.40
C ALA A 243 1.05 -19.03 13.48
N LEU A 244 0.67 -17.77 13.74
CA LEU A 244 1.21 -16.61 13.04
C LEU A 244 2.73 -16.49 13.17
N TYR A 245 3.27 -16.73 14.37
CA TYR A 245 4.69 -16.51 14.64
C TYR A 245 5.59 -17.70 14.29
N VAL A 246 5.06 -18.82 13.83
CA VAL A 246 5.85 -19.98 13.40
C VAL A 246 6.89 -19.61 12.34
N PRO A 247 6.54 -19.05 11.18
CA PRO A 247 7.51 -18.74 10.13
C PRO A 247 8.48 -17.65 10.54
N PHE A 248 8.04 -16.66 11.35
CA PHE A 248 8.94 -15.63 11.86
C PHE A 248 10.04 -16.19 12.76
N LYS A 249 9.69 -17.16 13.63
CA LYS A 249 10.69 -17.84 14.46
C LYS A 249 11.67 -18.68 13.64
N ASN A 250 11.16 -19.38 12.63
CA ASN A 250 11.97 -20.22 11.75
C ASN A 250 12.96 -19.39 10.91
N SER A 251 12.58 -18.16 10.56
CA SER A 251 13.34 -17.26 9.69
C SER A 251 14.07 -16.13 10.46
N LEU A 252 14.14 -16.18 11.79
CA LEU A 252 14.61 -15.09 12.63
C LEU A 252 15.99 -14.56 12.23
N ASN A 253 16.95 -15.45 11.94
CA ASN A 253 18.30 -15.06 11.57
C ASN A 253 18.34 -14.34 10.24
N THR A 254 17.61 -14.84 9.23
CA THR A 254 17.48 -14.21 7.91
C THR A 254 16.84 -12.84 8.04
N MET A 255 15.73 -12.73 8.77
CA MET A 255 15.03 -11.47 9.00
C MET A 255 15.91 -10.44 9.71
N SER A 256 16.72 -10.88 10.67
CA SER A 256 17.68 -10.00 11.37
C SER A 256 18.73 -9.42 10.42
N VAL A 257 19.20 -10.20 9.45
CA VAL A 257 20.14 -9.73 8.43
C VAL A 257 19.47 -8.76 7.46
N LEU A 258 18.23 -9.05 7.03
CA LEU A 258 17.46 -8.15 6.16
C LEU A 258 17.17 -6.81 6.86
N MET A 259 16.74 -6.86 8.12
CA MET A 259 16.54 -5.64 8.92
C MET A 259 17.81 -4.82 9.08
N LYS A 260 18.95 -5.50 9.36
CA LYS A 260 20.26 -4.85 9.43
C LYS A 260 20.60 -4.18 8.10
N GLY A 261 20.42 -4.86 6.97
CA GLY A 261 20.68 -4.29 5.64
C GLY A 261 19.86 -3.03 5.35
N ASN A 262 18.58 -3.02 5.72
CA ASN A 262 17.73 -1.83 5.61
C ASN A 262 18.25 -0.67 6.47
N VAL A 263 18.57 -0.92 7.74
CA VAL A 263 19.10 0.10 8.65
C VAL A 263 20.43 0.66 8.16
N GLU A 264 21.36 -0.19 7.73
CA GLU A 264 22.66 0.24 7.20
C GLU A 264 22.53 1.05 5.90
N GLY A 265 21.57 0.70 5.03
CA GLY A 265 21.23 1.50 3.86
C GLY A 265 20.79 2.93 4.24
N ASN A 266 19.89 3.07 5.21
CA ASN A 266 19.47 4.38 5.68
C ASN A 266 20.61 5.19 6.32
N ILE A 267 21.48 4.54 7.09
CA ILE A 267 22.68 5.17 7.68
C ILE A 267 23.64 5.63 6.58
N PHE A 268 23.86 4.79 5.57
CA PHE A 268 24.73 5.14 4.44
C PHE A 268 24.26 6.43 3.74
N TYR A 269 22.97 6.52 3.39
CA TYR A 269 22.44 7.72 2.72
C TYR A 269 22.47 8.97 3.61
N ALA A 270 22.17 8.83 4.90
CA ALA A 270 22.26 9.93 5.85
C ALA A 270 23.70 10.47 5.95
N ASN A 271 24.68 9.58 6.10
CA ASN A 271 26.10 9.95 6.18
C ASN A 271 26.62 10.55 4.87
N ALA A 272 26.28 9.95 3.72
CA ALA A 272 26.70 10.45 2.41
C ALA A 272 26.21 11.87 2.15
N ARG A 273 25.03 12.25 2.65
CA ARG A 273 24.44 13.58 2.51
C ARG A 273 24.79 14.55 3.67
N GLY A 274 25.67 14.13 4.60
CA GLY A 274 26.11 14.98 5.70
C GLY A 274 25.06 15.25 6.77
N TYR A 275 24.05 14.36 6.93
CA TYR A 275 23.15 14.40 8.08
C TYR A 275 23.82 13.80 9.32
N GLU A 276 23.45 14.28 10.50
CA GLU A 276 23.95 13.75 11.78
C GLU A 276 23.58 12.26 11.96
N ASN A 277 22.37 11.89 11.54
CA ASN A 277 21.84 10.52 11.63
C ASN A 277 20.63 10.32 10.70
N SER A 278 20.18 9.08 10.58
CA SER A 278 19.03 8.71 9.72
C SER A 278 17.72 9.37 10.15
N LEU A 279 17.53 9.64 11.44
CA LEU A 279 16.34 10.35 11.92
C LEU A 279 16.32 11.78 11.39
N GLU A 280 17.42 12.50 11.50
CA GLU A 280 17.54 13.85 10.96
C GLU A 280 17.29 13.86 9.45
N ALA A 281 17.94 12.95 8.71
CA ALA A 281 17.75 12.84 7.26
C ALA A 281 16.27 12.65 6.90
N LYS A 282 15.56 11.76 7.60
CA LYS A 282 14.14 11.49 7.32
C LYS A 282 13.26 12.67 7.68
N MET A 283 13.45 13.27 8.85
CA MET A 283 12.61 14.37 9.35
C MET A 283 12.81 15.64 8.53
N LYS A 284 14.06 16.04 8.27
CA LYS A 284 14.35 17.23 7.44
C LYS A 284 13.88 17.07 6.00
N GLY A 285 14.01 15.87 5.42
CA GLY A 285 13.47 15.57 4.09
C GLY A 285 11.95 15.76 3.98
N SER A 286 11.23 15.69 5.11
CA SER A 286 9.79 15.97 5.21
C SER A 286 9.48 17.38 5.74
N GLY A 287 10.48 18.25 5.91
CA GLY A 287 10.32 19.59 6.48
C GLY A 287 9.95 19.61 7.97
N ILE A 288 10.24 18.55 8.71
CA ILE A 288 9.82 18.38 10.11
C ILE A 288 11.05 18.38 11.03
N SER A 289 10.98 19.08 12.16
CA SER A 289 12.05 19.05 13.18
C SER A 289 12.10 17.71 13.91
N THR A 290 13.31 17.21 14.19
CA THR A 290 13.54 16.03 15.04
C THR A 290 12.96 16.20 16.45
N ASP A 291 12.77 17.43 16.92
CA ASP A 291 12.19 17.71 18.24
C ASP A 291 10.71 17.35 18.30
N ILE A 292 9.99 17.48 17.19
CA ILE A 292 8.58 17.01 17.10
C ILE A 292 8.52 15.51 17.34
N TYR A 293 9.40 14.73 16.69
CA TYR A 293 9.48 13.29 16.88
C TYR A 293 9.82 12.91 18.34
N LYS A 294 10.87 13.54 18.89
CA LYS A 294 11.28 13.32 20.28
C LYS A 294 10.18 13.70 21.27
N ASN A 295 9.49 14.84 21.03
CA ASN A 295 8.39 15.28 21.87
C ASN A 295 7.17 14.36 21.79
N LEU A 296 6.88 13.78 20.61
CA LEU A 296 5.82 12.75 20.46
C LEU A 296 6.11 11.56 21.37
N ILE A 297 7.33 11.01 21.30
CA ILE A 297 7.74 9.88 22.17
C ILE A 297 7.61 10.24 23.65
N LYS A 298 8.10 11.42 24.02
CA LYS A 298 8.00 11.90 25.42
C LYS A 298 6.54 12.04 25.85
N SER A 299 5.70 12.62 25.00
CA SER A 299 4.27 12.82 25.31
C SER A 299 3.54 11.50 25.46
N VAL A 300 3.79 10.53 24.59
CA VAL A 300 3.21 9.18 24.71
C VAL A 300 3.67 8.51 26.01
N ASN A 301 4.96 8.52 26.29
CA ASN A 301 5.50 7.90 27.51
C ASN A 301 4.96 8.52 28.80
N ASN A 302 4.76 9.84 28.81
CA ASN A 302 4.19 10.55 29.96
C ASN A 302 2.69 10.27 30.15
N ASN A 303 2.01 9.72 29.15
CA ASN A 303 0.56 9.46 29.14
C ASN A 303 0.22 7.97 29.00
N LEU A 304 1.08 7.05 29.40
CA LEU A 304 0.81 5.60 29.36
C LEU A 304 -0.19 5.13 30.44
N GLN A 305 -0.40 5.89 31.48
CA GLN A 305 -1.32 5.55 32.60
C GLN A 305 -2.76 5.17 32.11
N PRO A 306 -3.40 5.93 31.24
CA PRO A 306 -4.73 5.55 30.73
C PRO A 306 -4.71 4.20 29.99
N LEU A 307 -3.63 3.92 29.21
CA LEU A 307 -3.46 2.65 28.52
C LEU A 307 -3.30 1.49 29.50
N HIS A 308 -2.49 1.66 30.55
CA HIS A 308 -2.33 0.64 31.59
C HIS A 308 -3.65 0.37 32.29
N ARG A 309 -4.40 1.43 32.67
CA ARG A 309 -5.73 1.31 33.28
C ARG A 309 -6.73 0.61 32.36
N TRP A 310 -6.72 0.93 31.07
CA TRP A 310 -7.53 0.22 30.08
C TRP A 310 -7.20 -1.28 30.05
N ALA A 311 -5.91 -1.64 30.05
CA ALA A 311 -5.47 -3.03 30.07
C ALA A 311 -5.94 -3.79 31.32
N GLU A 312 -5.90 -3.16 32.50
CA GLU A 312 -6.39 -3.73 33.75
C GLU A 312 -7.92 -3.93 33.73
N ILE A 313 -8.68 -2.93 33.25
CA ILE A 313 -10.14 -3.03 33.12
C ILE A 313 -10.48 -4.15 32.15
N LYS A 314 -9.79 -4.22 30.98
CA LYS A 314 -10.01 -5.26 29.98
C LYS A 314 -9.71 -6.65 30.56
N ALA A 315 -8.62 -6.84 31.26
CA ALA A 315 -8.28 -8.10 31.91
C ALA A 315 -9.39 -8.54 32.89
N LYS A 316 -9.84 -7.60 33.73
CA LYS A 316 -10.93 -7.85 34.70
C LYS A 316 -12.24 -8.24 34.00
N THR A 317 -12.60 -7.55 32.93
CA THR A 317 -13.84 -7.83 32.16
C THR A 317 -13.77 -9.20 31.48
N LEU A 318 -12.59 -9.59 30.97
CA LEU A 318 -12.35 -10.90 30.36
C LEU A 318 -12.16 -12.04 31.40
N GLY A 319 -12.14 -11.74 32.71
CA GLY A 319 -11.93 -12.75 33.76
C GLY A 319 -10.52 -13.36 33.75
N ILE A 320 -9.51 -12.63 33.28
CA ILE A 320 -8.11 -13.09 33.20
C ILE A 320 -7.22 -12.23 34.10
N GLU A 321 -6.11 -12.79 34.56
CA GLU A 321 -5.17 -12.09 35.44
C GLU A 321 -4.47 -10.92 34.73
N LYS A 322 -4.03 -11.15 33.49
CA LYS A 322 -3.31 -10.16 32.67
C LYS A 322 -3.56 -10.41 31.20
N ILE A 323 -3.79 -9.34 30.45
CA ILE A 323 -3.88 -9.45 28.97
C ILE A 323 -2.54 -9.85 28.38
N LYS A 324 -2.59 -10.69 27.36
CA LYS A 324 -1.49 -11.04 26.47
C LYS A 324 -1.69 -10.37 25.12
N PRO A 325 -0.68 -10.32 24.24
CA PRO A 325 -0.83 -9.72 22.92
C PRO A 325 -2.05 -10.24 22.14
N PHE A 326 -2.38 -11.51 22.24
CA PHE A 326 -3.55 -12.12 21.61
C PHE A 326 -4.90 -11.78 22.29
N ASP A 327 -4.89 -11.15 23.46
CA ASP A 327 -6.11 -10.68 24.14
C ASP A 327 -6.43 -9.20 23.82
N THR A 328 -5.52 -8.49 23.12
CA THR A 328 -5.65 -7.05 22.86
C THR A 328 -6.94 -6.69 22.13
N TYR A 329 -7.34 -7.51 21.17
CA TYR A 329 -8.56 -7.31 20.37
C TYR A 329 -9.73 -8.20 20.80
N ALA A 330 -9.57 -8.97 21.91
CA ALA A 330 -10.67 -9.78 22.43
C ALA A 330 -11.92 -8.92 22.67
N PRO A 331 -13.11 -9.32 22.19
CA PRO A 331 -14.35 -8.58 22.38
C PRO A 331 -14.70 -8.53 23.87
N LEU A 332 -15.31 -7.41 24.28
CA LEU A 332 -15.80 -7.20 25.65
C LEU A 332 -17.30 -7.49 25.76
N ALA A 333 -17.98 -7.66 24.64
CA ALA A 333 -19.36 -8.06 24.55
C ALA A 333 -19.46 -9.36 23.75
N ASP A 334 -20.41 -10.19 24.08
CA ASP A 334 -20.60 -11.50 23.46
C ASP A 334 -21.46 -11.37 22.19
N PHE A 335 -20.92 -10.66 21.19
CA PHE A 335 -21.50 -10.62 19.86
C PHE A 335 -20.40 -10.60 18.80
N THR A 336 -20.61 -11.33 17.73
CA THR A 336 -19.80 -11.31 16.54
C THR A 336 -20.71 -10.93 15.38
N ILE A 337 -20.45 -9.77 14.78
CA ILE A 337 -21.16 -9.33 13.59
C ILE A 337 -20.16 -9.48 12.44
N GLU A 338 -20.55 -10.22 11.42
CA GLU A 338 -19.86 -10.25 10.14
C GLU A 338 -20.62 -9.36 9.15
N TYR A 339 -19.89 -8.63 8.35
CA TYR A 339 -20.42 -7.74 7.32
C TYR A 339 -19.98 -8.24 5.96
N THR A 340 -20.92 -8.46 5.06
CA THR A 340 -20.59 -8.64 3.65
C THR A 340 -19.96 -7.36 3.11
N TYR A 341 -19.24 -7.48 2.00
CA TYR A 341 -18.64 -6.29 1.39
C TYR A 341 -19.69 -5.26 0.94
N GLU A 342 -20.83 -5.72 0.44
CA GLU A 342 -21.98 -4.89 0.04
C GLU A 342 -22.63 -4.16 1.23
N GLU A 343 -22.73 -4.83 2.39
CA GLU A 343 -23.18 -4.17 3.62
C GLU A 343 -22.17 -3.13 4.10
N ALA A 344 -20.87 -3.43 4.01
CA ALA A 344 -19.82 -2.47 4.34
C ALA A 344 -19.86 -1.23 3.45
N GLN A 345 -20.04 -1.39 2.14
CA GLN A 345 -20.22 -0.27 1.22
C GLN A 345 -21.40 0.63 1.65
N LYS A 346 -22.52 0.02 1.99
CA LYS A 346 -23.71 0.77 2.45
C LYS A 346 -23.45 1.51 3.76
N ILE A 347 -22.85 0.83 4.75
CA ILE A 347 -22.52 1.43 6.05
C ILE A 347 -21.59 2.63 5.87
N VAL A 348 -20.56 2.51 5.01
CA VAL A 348 -19.60 3.59 4.73
C VAL A 348 -20.32 4.78 4.08
N VAL A 349 -21.16 4.54 3.08
CA VAL A 349 -21.95 5.61 2.44
C VAL A 349 -22.88 6.29 3.44
N ASP A 350 -23.62 5.52 4.25
CA ASP A 350 -24.55 6.05 5.25
C ASP A 350 -23.80 6.88 6.32
N ALA A 351 -22.65 6.40 6.80
CA ALA A 351 -21.84 7.08 7.81
C ALA A 351 -21.19 8.39 7.28
N LEU A 352 -20.82 8.42 6.01
CA LEU A 352 -20.18 9.56 5.39
C LEU A 352 -21.18 10.59 4.81
N GLN A 353 -22.50 10.36 4.90
CA GLN A 353 -23.52 11.24 4.34
C GLN A 353 -23.28 12.75 4.58
N PRO A 354 -22.90 13.21 5.79
CA PRO A 354 -22.64 14.62 6.01
C PRO A 354 -21.48 15.19 5.15
N LEU A 355 -20.49 14.36 4.80
CA LEU A 355 -19.36 14.71 3.93
C LEU A 355 -19.74 14.54 2.45
N LEU A 356 -20.50 13.48 2.11
CA LEU A 356 -20.90 13.17 0.74
C LEU A 356 -21.81 14.26 0.14
N GLN A 357 -22.62 14.91 0.97
CA GLN A 357 -23.49 16.03 0.56
C GLN A 357 -22.77 17.37 0.46
N ALA A 358 -21.59 17.48 1.06
CA ALA A 358 -20.75 18.63 0.86
C ALA A 358 -20.24 18.67 -0.60
N ASN A 359 -19.84 19.85 -1.07
CA ASN A 359 -19.29 20.04 -2.41
C ASN A 359 -20.20 19.50 -3.53
N GLU A 360 -21.51 19.81 -3.48
CA GLU A 360 -22.50 19.46 -4.53
C GLU A 360 -22.58 17.95 -4.83
N GLY A 361 -22.24 17.07 -3.87
CA GLY A 361 -22.30 15.63 -4.00
C GLY A 361 -21.17 15.02 -4.84
N GLU A 362 -20.08 15.73 -5.05
CA GLU A 362 -18.91 15.18 -5.79
C GLU A 362 -18.31 13.96 -5.10
N LEU A 363 -18.20 13.99 -3.78
CA LEU A 363 -17.69 12.86 -3.01
C LEU A 363 -18.60 11.62 -3.14
N GLN A 364 -19.92 11.81 -3.21
CA GLN A 364 -20.85 10.72 -3.46
C GLN A 364 -20.63 10.10 -4.85
N LYS A 365 -20.57 10.91 -5.90
CA LYS A 365 -20.30 10.44 -7.28
C LYS A 365 -18.97 9.71 -7.37
N PHE A 366 -17.94 10.23 -6.69
CA PHE A 366 -16.64 9.58 -6.61
C PHE A 366 -16.72 8.21 -5.91
N THR A 367 -17.41 8.13 -4.77
CA THR A 367 -17.58 6.87 -4.03
C THR A 367 -18.35 5.83 -4.86
N GLU A 368 -19.43 6.25 -5.55
CA GLU A 368 -20.17 5.40 -6.48
C GLU A 368 -19.28 4.89 -7.62
N LYS A 369 -18.43 5.75 -8.17
CA LYS A 369 -17.45 5.37 -9.19
C LYS A 369 -16.47 4.32 -8.66
N MET A 370 -15.91 4.52 -7.46
CA MET A 370 -14.99 3.57 -6.82
C MET A 370 -15.60 2.17 -6.69
N TYR A 371 -16.89 2.08 -6.36
CA TYR A 371 -17.58 0.82 -6.18
C TYR A 371 -18.02 0.15 -7.49
N ASN A 372 -18.36 0.92 -8.53
CA ASN A 372 -18.99 0.41 -9.75
C ASN A 372 -17.99 0.15 -10.91
N GLU A 373 -16.80 0.73 -10.86
CA GLU A 373 -15.81 0.63 -11.95
C GLU A 373 -14.64 -0.31 -11.65
N ASN A 374 -14.82 -1.28 -10.74
CA ASN A 374 -13.78 -2.24 -10.35
C ASN A 374 -12.44 -1.54 -9.98
N LEU A 375 -12.53 -0.48 -9.15
CA LEU A 375 -11.35 0.25 -8.69
C LEU A 375 -10.79 -0.30 -7.38
N ILE A 376 -11.47 -1.31 -6.79
CA ILE A 376 -11.14 -1.91 -5.50
C ILE A 376 -10.89 -3.41 -5.65
N ASP A 377 -9.71 -3.88 -5.23
CA ASP A 377 -9.37 -5.30 -5.12
C ASP A 377 -9.67 -5.77 -3.68
N VAL A 378 -10.72 -6.58 -3.49
CA VAL A 378 -11.41 -6.70 -2.22
C VAL A 378 -10.84 -7.81 -1.33
N PHE A 379 -10.88 -9.06 -1.80
CA PHE A 379 -10.63 -10.22 -0.95
C PHE A 379 -9.18 -10.69 -0.96
N GLU A 380 -8.79 -11.37 0.13
CA GLU A 380 -7.52 -12.09 0.21
C GLU A 380 -7.50 -13.22 -0.83
N ASN A 381 -6.36 -13.40 -1.50
CA ASN A 381 -6.06 -14.59 -2.30
C ASN A 381 -4.62 -15.03 -2.11
N LYS A 382 -4.31 -16.26 -2.49
CA LYS A 382 -2.94 -16.80 -2.40
C LYS A 382 -1.99 -15.93 -3.21
N GLY A 383 -0.89 -15.54 -2.59
CA GLY A 383 0.12 -14.67 -3.21
C GLY A 383 -0.19 -13.17 -3.16
N LYS A 384 -1.40 -12.75 -2.76
CA LYS A 384 -1.72 -11.32 -2.63
C LYS A 384 -0.94 -10.68 -1.49
N GLU A 385 -0.43 -9.48 -1.72
CA GLU A 385 0.22 -8.69 -0.69
C GLU A 385 -0.73 -8.41 0.48
N SER A 386 -0.23 -8.54 1.71
CA SER A 386 -1.02 -8.31 2.94
C SER A 386 -1.32 -6.83 3.18
N GLY A 387 -2.29 -6.56 4.06
CA GLY A 387 -2.71 -5.21 4.43
C GLY A 387 -3.63 -4.56 3.40
N ALA A 388 -3.88 -3.27 3.57
CA ALA A 388 -4.66 -2.44 2.67
C ALA A 388 -3.88 -1.18 2.30
N TYR A 389 -4.18 -0.60 1.15
CA TYR A 389 -3.65 0.68 0.72
C TYR A 389 -4.47 1.29 -0.41
N MET A 390 -4.39 2.59 -0.55
CA MET A 390 -4.74 3.34 -1.75
C MET A 390 -3.48 3.65 -2.55
N SER A 391 -3.55 3.54 -3.86
CA SER A 391 -2.52 4.01 -4.79
C SER A 391 -3.13 4.88 -5.88
N SER A 392 -2.41 5.93 -6.25
CA SER A 392 -2.82 6.86 -7.29
C SER A 392 -1.64 7.26 -8.17
N THR A 393 -1.94 7.75 -9.35
CA THR A 393 -1.00 8.43 -10.24
C THR A 393 -1.74 9.48 -11.05
N TRP A 394 -1.02 10.38 -11.72
CA TRP A 394 -1.59 11.50 -12.46
C TRP A 394 -2.64 11.06 -13.48
N ASP A 395 -3.74 11.82 -13.56
CA ASP A 395 -4.84 11.68 -14.51
C ASP A 395 -5.57 10.34 -14.51
N LEU A 396 -5.38 9.52 -13.47
CA LEU A 396 -6.04 8.23 -13.34
C LEU A 396 -6.85 8.13 -12.05
N PRO A 397 -7.97 7.42 -12.07
CA PRO A 397 -8.68 7.10 -10.86
C PRO A 397 -7.79 6.28 -9.90
N PRO A 398 -7.83 6.57 -8.59
CA PRO A 398 -7.08 5.79 -7.61
C PRO A 398 -7.54 4.33 -7.58
N ARG A 399 -6.69 3.46 -7.05
CA ARG A 399 -6.97 2.05 -6.80
C ARG A 399 -6.84 1.75 -5.32
N ILE A 400 -7.75 0.94 -4.80
CA ILE A 400 -7.71 0.46 -3.42
C ILE A 400 -7.48 -1.04 -3.43
N LYS A 401 -6.53 -1.49 -2.60
CA LYS A 401 -6.34 -2.90 -2.30
C LYS A 401 -6.78 -3.17 -0.87
N LEU A 402 -7.57 -4.22 -0.68
CA LEU A 402 -8.02 -4.72 0.62
C LEU A 402 -7.64 -6.21 0.75
N ASN A 403 -7.73 -6.73 1.96
CA ASN A 403 -7.83 -8.15 2.28
C ASN A 403 -9.05 -8.33 3.20
N TYR A 404 -10.23 -8.01 2.64
CA TYR A 404 -11.49 -7.93 3.37
C TYR A 404 -11.89 -9.30 3.94
N ALA A 405 -12.13 -9.36 5.24
CA ALA A 405 -12.47 -10.57 5.99
C ALA A 405 -13.83 -10.50 6.70
N GLY A 406 -14.61 -9.44 6.47
CA GLY A 406 -15.96 -9.27 6.99
C GLY A 406 -16.04 -8.70 8.41
N THR A 407 -14.96 -8.18 8.96
CA THR A 407 -14.96 -7.60 10.31
C THR A 407 -15.36 -6.12 10.30
N LEU A 408 -15.77 -5.59 11.46
CA LEU A 408 -16.03 -4.16 11.61
C LEU A 408 -14.77 -3.31 11.28
N ASP A 409 -13.57 -3.81 11.59
CA ASP A 409 -12.32 -3.12 11.22
C ASP A 409 -12.14 -3.05 9.70
N ASP A 410 -12.62 -4.05 8.96
CA ASP A 410 -12.56 -4.00 7.49
C ASP A 410 -13.50 -2.93 6.93
N VAL A 411 -14.64 -2.69 7.59
CA VAL A 411 -15.54 -1.58 7.26
C VAL A 411 -14.83 -0.24 7.49
N PHE A 412 -14.13 -0.08 8.61
CA PHE A 412 -13.32 1.12 8.88
C PHE A 412 -12.16 1.26 7.90
N THR A 413 -11.50 0.16 7.56
CA THR A 413 -10.41 0.14 6.57
C THR A 413 -10.92 0.61 5.21
N LEU A 414 -12.07 0.11 4.75
CA LEU A 414 -12.68 0.57 3.50
C LEU A 414 -12.96 2.09 3.53
N ALA A 415 -13.53 2.61 4.63
CA ALA A 415 -13.76 4.04 4.78
C ALA A 415 -12.45 4.86 4.79
N HIS A 416 -11.40 4.34 5.44
CA HIS A 416 -10.08 4.96 5.51
C HIS A 416 -9.42 5.06 4.13
N GLU A 417 -9.40 3.96 3.38
CA GLU A 417 -8.79 3.93 2.04
C GLU A 417 -9.58 4.79 1.04
N LEU A 418 -10.91 4.85 1.16
CA LEU A 418 -11.72 5.79 0.39
C LEU A 418 -11.40 7.25 0.72
N GLY A 419 -11.10 7.55 1.98
CA GLY A 419 -10.65 8.89 2.39
C GLY A 419 -9.34 9.28 1.70
N HIS A 420 -8.36 8.37 1.65
CA HIS A 420 -7.13 8.58 0.88
C HIS A 420 -7.39 8.73 -0.62
N ALA A 421 -8.28 7.91 -1.17
CA ALA A 421 -8.61 7.97 -2.60
C ALA A 421 -9.27 9.28 -3.00
N TYR A 422 -10.06 9.88 -2.12
CA TYR A 422 -10.70 11.19 -2.35
C TYR A 422 -9.70 12.35 -2.27
N HIS A 423 -8.76 12.30 -1.32
CA HIS A 423 -7.73 13.34 -1.14
C HIS A 423 -6.76 13.36 -2.31
#